data_2f1ddf3ee91b31b762211fc8339ca303
#
_entry.id   2f1ddf3ee91b31b762211fc8339ca303
#
_cell.length_a   1.000
_cell.length_b   1.000
_cell.length_c   1.000
_cell.angle_alpha   90.00
_cell.angle_beta   90.00
_cell.angle_gamma   90.00
#
_symmetry.space_group_name_H-M   'P 1'
#
loop_
_entity.id
_entity.type
_entity.pdbx_description
1 polymer ?
#
loop_
_entity_poly.entity_id
_entity_poly.type
_entity_poly.pdbx_seq_one_letter_code
_entity_poly.pdbx_strand_id
1 'polypeptide(L)'
;MARAWQRNGFITEDEYYFLLKKNTFPLSMIDKITPHPDNRIADKLAADGLENAKPFVTEKGTHAAVYVNSESPHYLLIENAFPNGHPALEQCGVIITRRDIVEKSAMMKVSTCMNPMDTALGVFGCMLGYTRISDEMKDTELVNLIT
;
A
#
# COMPACT_ATOMS: atom_id res chain seq x y z
N MET A 1 -11.12 -5.84 16.80
CA MET A 1 -10.06 -6.31 17.71
C MET A 1 -10.40 -6.03 19.16
N ALA A 2 -10.54 -4.79 19.66
CA ALA A 2 -10.85 -4.46 21.07
C ALA A 2 -12.08 -5.18 21.64
N ARG A 3 -13.18 -5.29 20.88
CA ARG A 3 -14.37 -6.03 21.29
C ARG A 3 -14.13 -7.55 21.46
N ALA A 4 -13.23 -8.12 20.68
CA ALA A 4 -12.84 -9.51 20.84
C ALA A 4 -11.98 -9.70 22.11
N TRP A 5 -11.10 -8.77 22.40
CA TRP A 5 -10.32 -8.78 23.64
C TRP A 5 -11.19 -8.70 24.88
N GLN A 6 -12.18 -7.81 24.88
CA GLN A 6 -13.13 -7.71 25.98
C GLN A 6 -13.93 -9.02 26.16
N ARG A 7 -14.48 -9.57 25.07
CA ARG A 7 -15.25 -10.83 25.14
C ARG A 7 -14.44 -12.03 25.65
N ASN A 8 -13.12 -12.03 25.36
CA ASN A 8 -12.22 -13.08 25.79
C ASN A 8 -11.55 -12.80 27.15
N GLY A 9 -11.95 -11.73 27.85
CA GLY A 9 -11.44 -11.38 29.16
C GLY A 9 -10.01 -10.83 29.19
N PHE A 10 -9.45 -10.43 28.03
CA PHE A 10 -8.12 -9.82 27.97
C PHE A 10 -8.09 -8.37 28.40
N ILE A 11 -9.21 -7.67 28.30
CA ILE A 11 -9.41 -6.31 28.79
C ILE A 11 -10.76 -6.22 29.50
N THR A 12 -10.85 -5.31 30.47
CA THR A 12 -12.08 -4.98 31.16
C THR A 12 -13.02 -4.15 30.30
N GLU A 13 -14.26 -3.95 30.77
CA GLU A 13 -15.22 -3.08 30.10
C GLU A 13 -14.77 -1.62 30.13
N ASP A 14 -14.19 -1.15 31.22
CA ASP A 14 -13.66 0.21 31.35
C ASP A 14 -12.48 0.46 30.39
N GLU A 15 -11.57 -0.49 30.25
CA GLU A 15 -10.46 -0.42 29.29
C GLU A 15 -11.00 -0.41 27.85
N TYR A 16 -12.04 -1.19 27.56
CA TYR A 16 -12.69 -1.17 26.26
C TYR A 16 -13.28 0.19 25.93
N TYR A 17 -14.03 0.79 26.89
CA TYR A 17 -14.58 2.13 26.71
C TYR A 17 -13.49 3.20 26.62
N PHE A 18 -12.41 3.08 27.38
CA PHE A 18 -11.27 3.99 27.28
C PHE A 18 -10.66 3.94 25.88
N LEU A 19 -10.41 2.75 25.34
CA LEU A 19 -9.88 2.57 23.98
C LEU A 19 -10.76 3.24 22.92
N LEU A 20 -12.08 3.12 23.05
CA LEU A 20 -13.00 3.68 22.05
C LEU A 20 -13.24 5.17 22.19
N LYS A 21 -13.24 5.70 23.41
CA LYS A 21 -13.63 7.11 23.69
C LYS A 21 -12.45 8.06 23.79
N LYS A 22 -11.28 7.56 24.15
CA LYS A 22 -10.07 8.38 24.39
C LYS A 22 -9.01 8.26 23.31
N ASN A 23 -9.24 7.40 22.32
CA ASN A 23 -8.35 7.23 21.19
C ASN A 23 -9.11 7.48 19.89
N THR A 24 -8.39 8.00 18.92
CA THR A 24 -8.84 8.06 17.53
C THR A 24 -8.04 7.09 16.69
N PHE A 25 -8.64 6.62 15.61
CA PHE A 25 -8.01 5.70 14.66
C PHE A 25 -8.15 6.30 13.26
N PRO A 26 -7.30 7.29 12.92
CA PRO A 26 -7.35 7.93 11.62
C PRO A 26 -7.21 6.89 10.52
N LEU A 27 -8.12 6.90 9.57
CA LEU A 27 -8.03 6.08 8.37
C LEU A 27 -6.92 6.61 7.50
N SER A 28 -6.14 5.72 6.92
CA SER A 28 -5.13 6.10 5.94
C SER A 28 -5.29 5.32 4.65
N MET A 29 -4.91 5.92 3.55
CA MET A 29 -4.87 5.30 2.24
C MET A 29 -3.50 5.52 1.62
N ILE A 30 -2.79 4.42 1.45
CA ILE A 30 -1.64 4.28 0.58
C ILE A 30 -1.75 2.90 -0.05
N ASP A 31 -1.60 2.84 -1.36
CA ASP A 31 -1.55 1.58 -2.08
C ASP A 31 -0.49 1.69 -3.17
N LYS A 32 0.48 0.78 -3.14
CA LYS A 32 1.65 0.80 -3.99
C LYS A 32 2.03 -0.60 -4.43
N ILE A 33 2.36 -0.74 -5.70
CA ILE A 33 3.01 -1.93 -6.22
C ILE A 33 4.46 -1.93 -5.73
N THR A 34 4.87 -3.04 -5.14
CA THR A 34 6.21 -3.24 -4.58
C THR A 34 6.89 -4.40 -5.30
N PRO A 35 7.51 -4.16 -6.46
CA PRO A 35 8.23 -5.22 -7.20
C PRO A 35 9.43 -5.73 -6.40
N HIS A 36 9.94 -6.88 -6.80
CA HIS A 36 11.15 -7.43 -6.21
C HIS A 36 12.30 -6.42 -6.18
N PRO A 37 13.15 -6.46 -5.14
CA PRO A 37 14.33 -5.61 -5.06
C PRO A 37 15.24 -5.78 -6.29
N ASP A 38 15.74 -4.65 -6.82
CA ASP A 38 16.57 -4.60 -8.02
C ASP A 38 18.00 -4.18 -7.67
N ASN A 39 18.99 -4.89 -8.19
CA ASN A 39 20.40 -4.60 -7.93
C ASN A 39 20.83 -3.19 -8.38
N ARG A 40 20.24 -2.66 -9.45
CA ARG A 40 20.53 -1.29 -9.94
C ARG A 40 20.11 -0.23 -8.92
N ILE A 41 18.99 -0.47 -8.21
CA ILE A 41 18.55 0.39 -7.13
C ILE A 41 19.46 0.22 -5.90
N ALA A 42 19.83 -1.04 -5.59
CA ALA A 42 20.77 -1.34 -4.51
C ALA A 42 22.12 -0.61 -4.71
N ASP A 43 22.68 -0.64 -5.91
CA ASP A 43 23.95 0.02 -6.23
C ASP A 43 23.85 1.54 -6.08
N LYS A 44 22.73 2.13 -6.50
CA LYS A 44 22.45 3.56 -6.27
C LYS A 44 22.40 3.93 -4.79
N LEU A 45 21.61 3.19 -4.03
CA LEU A 45 21.45 3.44 -2.60
C LEU A 45 22.75 3.21 -1.83
N ALA A 46 23.57 2.23 -2.23
CA ALA A 46 24.89 2.02 -1.68
C ALA A 46 25.83 3.19 -1.97
N ALA A 47 25.77 3.78 -3.17
CA ALA A 47 26.51 4.98 -3.51
C ALA A 47 26.09 6.21 -2.69
N ASP A 48 24.79 6.26 -2.30
CA ASP A 48 24.23 7.28 -1.41
C ASP A 48 24.50 7.01 0.09
N GLY A 49 25.22 5.91 0.41
CA GLY A 49 25.65 5.58 1.77
C GLY A 49 24.77 4.56 2.50
N LEU A 50 23.82 3.91 1.83
CA LEU A 50 23.03 2.85 2.47
C LEU A 50 23.85 1.55 2.58
N GLU A 51 24.16 1.16 3.82
CA GLU A 51 24.87 -0.10 4.08
C GLU A 51 23.98 -1.32 3.83
N ASN A 52 24.60 -2.42 3.41
CA ASN A 52 23.93 -3.71 3.16
C ASN A 52 22.76 -3.61 2.13
N ALA A 53 22.85 -2.70 1.17
CA ALA A 53 21.80 -2.46 0.19
C ALA A 53 21.50 -3.65 -0.73
N LYS A 54 22.39 -4.63 -0.87
CA LYS A 54 22.18 -5.76 -1.79
C LYS A 54 21.02 -6.66 -1.37
N PRO A 55 20.08 -6.94 -2.28
CA PRO A 55 19.03 -7.91 -2.02
C PRO A 55 19.61 -9.31 -1.75
N PHE A 56 18.91 -10.06 -0.91
CA PHE A 56 19.24 -11.45 -0.62
C PHE A 56 17.97 -12.31 -0.59
N VAL A 57 18.16 -13.61 -0.70
CA VAL A 57 17.08 -14.58 -0.57
C VAL A 57 17.23 -15.28 0.76
N THR A 58 16.16 -15.31 1.54
CA THR A 58 16.13 -15.99 2.84
C THR A 58 16.11 -17.51 2.64
N GLU A 59 16.37 -18.28 3.68
CA GLU A 59 16.27 -19.75 3.67
C GLU A 59 14.87 -20.26 3.23
N LYS A 60 13.83 -19.44 3.43
CA LYS A 60 12.45 -19.74 3.00
C LYS A 60 12.15 -19.34 1.56
N GLY A 61 13.14 -18.90 0.79
CA GLY A 61 12.98 -18.46 -0.59
C GLY A 61 12.34 -17.07 -0.74
N THR A 62 12.26 -16.28 0.34
CA THR A 62 11.71 -14.92 0.29
C THR A 62 12.80 -13.92 -0.11
N HIS A 63 12.52 -13.09 -1.11
CA HIS A 63 13.40 -11.98 -1.46
C HIS A 63 13.29 -10.87 -0.39
N ALA A 64 14.40 -10.40 0.10
CA ALA A 64 14.49 -9.35 1.10
C ALA A 64 15.56 -8.33 0.76
N ALA A 65 15.36 -7.10 1.19
CA ALA A 65 16.31 -6.00 1.11
C ALA A 65 16.05 -5.01 2.26
N VAL A 66 17.00 -4.14 2.53
CA VAL A 66 16.85 -3.05 3.52
C VAL A 66 16.05 -1.86 2.99
N TYR A 67 15.57 -1.96 1.77
CA TYR A 67 14.71 -0.95 1.12
C TYR A 67 13.54 -1.65 0.41
N VAL A 68 12.56 -0.86 0.03
CA VAL A 68 11.40 -1.32 -0.74
C VAL A 68 11.34 -0.55 -2.07
N ASN A 69 11.31 -1.27 -3.17
CA ASN A 69 10.94 -0.69 -4.45
C ASN A 69 9.46 -0.35 -4.45
N SER A 70 9.09 0.76 -5.03
CA SER A 70 7.70 1.10 -5.26
C SER A 70 7.54 1.87 -6.56
N GLU A 71 6.32 1.91 -7.06
CA GLU A 71 5.95 2.75 -8.20
C GLU A 71 6.24 4.23 -7.95
N SER A 72 6.53 4.98 -9.02
CA SER A 72 6.93 6.39 -8.95
C SER A 72 5.88 7.32 -8.31
N PRO A 73 4.56 7.21 -8.57
CA PRO A 73 3.57 8.08 -7.94
C PRO A 73 3.62 8.00 -6.42
N HIS A 74 3.70 9.16 -5.77
CA HIS A 74 3.70 9.27 -4.31
C HIS A 74 2.39 9.88 -3.83
N TYR A 75 1.71 9.17 -2.94
CA TYR A 75 0.57 9.71 -2.22
C TYR A 75 0.42 8.96 -0.89
N LEU A 76 -0.03 9.68 0.10
CA LEU A 76 -0.51 9.14 1.37
C LEU A 76 -1.62 10.07 1.83
N LEU A 77 -2.82 9.53 1.95
CA LEU A 77 -3.95 10.24 2.53
C LEU A 77 -4.15 9.77 3.96
N ILE A 78 -4.37 10.69 4.87
CA ILE A 78 -4.69 10.38 6.27
C ILE A 78 -5.91 11.21 6.69
N GLU A 79 -6.85 10.55 7.35
CA GLU A 79 -7.99 11.21 7.95
C GLU A 79 -7.53 12.20 9.02
N ASN A 80 -8.04 13.44 8.95
CA ASN A 80 -7.80 14.45 9.98
C ASN A 80 -8.65 14.16 11.24
N ALA A 81 -8.22 13.16 12.01
CA ALA A 81 -8.86 12.75 13.25
C ALA A 81 -7.85 12.79 14.42
N PHE A 82 -7.12 13.90 14.53
CA PHE A 82 -6.07 14.12 15.53
C PHE A 82 -6.52 15.16 16.56
N PRO A 83 -7.17 14.79 17.67
CA PRO A 83 -7.72 15.73 18.66
C PRO A 83 -6.65 16.59 19.33
N ASN A 84 -5.41 16.14 19.36
CA ASN A 84 -4.27 16.85 19.95
C ASN A 84 -3.33 17.46 18.89
N GLY A 85 -3.79 17.54 17.63
CA GLY A 85 -2.95 17.94 16.50
C GLY A 85 -2.05 16.81 16.01
N HIS A 86 -1.31 17.09 14.95
CA HIS A 86 -0.35 16.16 14.33
C HIS A 86 0.91 16.93 13.90
N PRO A 87 2.05 16.26 13.69
CA PRO A 87 3.21 16.86 13.05
C PRO A 87 2.83 17.41 11.66
N ALA A 88 3.60 18.38 11.15
CA ALA A 88 3.36 19.01 9.85
C ALA A 88 3.67 18.04 8.67
N LEU A 89 2.93 16.94 8.60
CA LEU A 89 3.10 15.86 7.62
C LEU A 89 2.85 16.34 6.18
N GLU A 90 2.03 17.36 6.00
CA GLU A 90 1.74 18.00 4.71
C GLU A 90 2.98 18.55 4.04
N GLN A 91 3.99 18.98 4.84
CA GLN A 91 5.28 19.44 4.32
C GLN A 91 6.08 18.31 3.65
N CYS A 92 5.75 17.05 3.96
CA CYS A 92 6.33 15.87 3.33
C CYS A 92 5.44 15.31 2.20
N GLY A 93 4.40 16.05 1.78
CA GLY A 93 3.49 15.62 0.71
C GLY A 93 2.35 14.70 1.17
N VAL A 94 2.15 14.52 2.48
CA VAL A 94 1.00 13.80 3.01
C VAL A 94 -0.26 14.65 2.89
N ILE A 95 -1.34 14.04 2.43
CA ILE A 95 -2.64 14.70 2.27
C ILE A 95 -3.47 14.42 3.52
N ILE A 96 -3.57 15.39 4.41
CA ILE A 96 -4.47 15.33 5.55
C ILE A 96 -5.85 15.81 5.10
N THR A 97 -6.87 14.96 5.24
CA THR A 97 -8.19 15.22 4.67
C THR A 97 -9.31 14.57 5.48
N ARG A 98 -10.55 14.69 5.00
CA ARG A 98 -11.71 14.07 5.65
C ARG A 98 -11.78 12.58 5.34
N ARG A 99 -12.39 11.82 6.23
CA ARG A 99 -12.59 10.36 6.13
C ARG A 99 -13.24 9.94 4.81
N ASP A 100 -14.29 10.65 4.38
CA ASP A 100 -15.00 10.33 3.14
C ASP A 100 -14.11 10.42 1.89
N ILE A 101 -13.13 11.33 1.89
CA ILE A 101 -12.16 11.46 0.80
C ILE A 101 -11.16 10.29 0.85
N VAL A 102 -10.70 9.90 2.03
CA VAL A 102 -9.81 8.74 2.18
C VAL A 102 -10.50 7.45 1.71
N GLU A 103 -11.75 7.24 2.14
CA GLU A 103 -12.56 6.08 1.72
C GLU A 103 -12.84 6.09 0.21
N LYS A 104 -13.18 7.24 -0.36
CA LYS A 104 -13.39 7.38 -1.80
C LYS A 104 -12.12 7.07 -2.61
N SER A 105 -10.97 7.55 -2.13
CA SER A 105 -9.68 7.27 -2.78
C SER A 105 -9.33 5.79 -2.74
N ALA A 106 -9.56 5.12 -1.59
CA ALA A 106 -9.36 3.68 -1.46
C ALA A 106 -10.30 2.90 -2.40
N MET A 107 -11.57 3.26 -2.45
CA MET A 107 -12.55 2.63 -3.33
C MET A 107 -12.18 2.81 -4.82
N MET A 108 -11.80 4.03 -5.22
CA MET A 108 -11.41 4.31 -6.60
C MET A 108 -10.17 3.53 -7.02
N LYS A 109 -9.10 3.62 -6.24
CA LYS A 109 -7.84 2.96 -6.62
C LYS A 109 -7.92 1.45 -6.51
N VAL A 110 -8.31 0.92 -5.36
CA VAL A 110 -8.23 -0.52 -5.07
C VAL A 110 -9.39 -1.28 -5.70
N SER A 111 -10.63 -0.82 -5.46
CA SER A 111 -11.82 -1.60 -5.81
C SER A 111 -12.38 -1.31 -7.20
N THR A 112 -12.08 -0.15 -7.79
CA THR A 112 -12.67 0.26 -9.07
C THR A 112 -11.65 0.21 -10.22
N CYS A 113 -10.43 0.66 -9.99
CA CYS A 113 -9.44 0.77 -11.05
C CYS A 113 -8.41 -0.38 -11.00
N MET A 114 -7.58 -0.44 -9.96
CA MET A 114 -6.40 -1.27 -9.97
C MET A 114 -6.71 -2.77 -9.98
N ASN A 115 -7.38 -3.28 -8.96
CA ASN A 115 -7.63 -4.72 -8.85
C ASN A 115 -8.51 -5.28 -9.98
N PRO A 116 -9.57 -4.60 -10.45
CA PRO A 116 -10.33 -5.08 -11.60
C PRO A 116 -9.52 -5.12 -12.90
N MET A 117 -8.70 -4.09 -13.15
CA MET A 117 -7.85 -4.03 -14.34
C MET A 117 -6.77 -5.12 -14.32
N ASP A 118 -6.06 -5.27 -13.21
CA ASP A 118 -5.05 -6.32 -13.02
C ASP A 118 -5.68 -7.72 -13.17
N THR A 119 -6.89 -7.92 -12.66
CA THR A 119 -7.61 -9.19 -12.80
C THR A 119 -7.99 -9.44 -14.26
N ALA A 120 -8.49 -8.43 -14.95
CA ALA A 120 -8.85 -8.55 -16.37
C ALA A 120 -7.62 -8.88 -17.21
N LEU A 121 -6.53 -8.14 -17.04
CA LEU A 121 -5.27 -8.43 -17.72
C LEU A 121 -4.75 -9.84 -17.38
N GLY A 122 -4.69 -10.20 -16.10
CA GLY A 122 -4.22 -11.52 -15.70
C GLY A 122 -5.03 -12.68 -16.30
N VAL A 123 -6.35 -12.54 -16.44
CA VAL A 123 -7.20 -13.58 -17.04
C VAL A 123 -7.06 -13.58 -18.56
N PHE A 124 -7.31 -12.47 -19.22
CA PHE A 124 -7.32 -12.41 -20.68
C PHE A 124 -5.91 -12.50 -21.27
N GLY A 125 -4.92 -11.90 -20.61
CA GLY A 125 -3.53 -12.02 -21.02
C GLY A 125 -3.03 -13.46 -20.98
N CYS A 126 -3.31 -14.20 -19.90
CA CYS A 126 -2.99 -15.63 -19.83
C CYS A 126 -3.69 -16.45 -20.92
N MET A 127 -4.96 -16.15 -21.21
CA MET A 127 -5.70 -16.84 -22.30
C MET A 127 -5.09 -16.57 -23.67
N LEU A 128 -4.50 -15.41 -23.89
CA LEU A 128 -3.80 -15.02 -25.11
C LEU A 128 -2.32 -15.48 -25.14
N GLY A 129 -1.83 -16.08 -24.06
CA GLY A 129 -0.47 -16.64 -23.97
C GLY A 129 0.57 -15.64 -23.46
N TYR A 130 0.17 -14.50 -22.97
CA TYR A 130 1.07 -13.57 -22.31
C TYR A 130 1.50 -14.07 -20.92
N THR A 131 2.69 -13.68 -20.50
CA THR A 131 3.26 -14.03 -19.18
C THR A 131 3.62 -12.79 -18.36
N ARG A 132 3.51 -11.61 -18.95
CA ARG A 132 3.84 -10.32 -18.32
C ARG A 132 2.85 -9.25 -18.74
N ILE A 133 2.32 -8.51 -17.79
CA ILE A 133 1.45 -7.35 -18.06
C ILE A 133 2.15 -6.31 -18.94
N SER A 134 3.47 -6.13 -18.83
CA SER A 134 4.22 -5.22 -19.70
C SER A 134 4.20 -5.61 -21.18
N ASP A 135 3.95 -6.86 -21.51
CA ASP A 135 3.80 -7.32 -22.88
C ASP A 135 2.33 -7.24 -23.33
N GLU A 136 1.40 -7.50 -22.43
CA GLU A 136 -0.05 -7.28 -22.63
C GLU A 136 -0.36 -5.82 -22.96
N MET A 137 0.32 -4.86 -22.32
CA MET A 137 0.18 -3.43 -22.58
C MET A 137 0.69 -2.97 -23.97
N LYS A 138 1.23 -3.87 -24.78
CA LYS A 138 1.56 -3.65 -26.19
C LYS A 138 0.46 -4.14 -27.12
N ASP A 139 -0.47 -4.93 -26.60
CA ASP A 139 -1.62 -5.47 -27.33
C ASP A 139 -2.76 -4.44 -27.30
N THR A 140 -3.17 -3.99 -28.47
CA THR A 140 -4.20 -2.94 -28.63
C THR A 140 -5.55 -3.38 -28.07
N GLU A 141 -5.92 -4.65 -28.18
CA GLU A 141 -7.20 -5.17 -27.68
C GLU A 141 -7.23 -5.16 -26.16
N LEU A 142 -6.12 -5.59 -25.51
CA LEU A 142 -6.02 -5.57 -24.06
C LEU A 142 -5.95 -4.15 -23.51
N VAL A 143 -5.25 -3.24 -24.17
CA VAL A 143 -5.25 -1.81 -23.80
C VAL A 143 -6.65 -1.23 -23.88
N ASN A 144 -7.38 -1.49 -24.96
CA ASN A 144 -8.76 -1.00 -25.12
C ASN A 144 -9.73 -1.59 -24.09
N LEU A 145 -9.47 -2.81 -23.59
CA LEU A 145 -10.28 -3.44 -22.55
C LEU A 145 -10.25 -2.67 -21.22
N ILE A 146 -9.11 -2.05 -20.90
CA ILE A 146 -8.87 -1.41 -19.59
C ILE A 146 -8.88 0.11 -19.63
N THR A 147 -9.11 0.72 -20.80
CA THR A 147 -9.19 2.18 -20.97
C THR A 147 -10.64 2.65 -21.09
#